data_8c45941a1e8d5100a993b71585293f60
#
_entry.id   8c45941a1e8d5100a993b71585293f60
#
_cell.length_a   1.000
_cell.length_b   1.000
_cell.length_c   1.000
_cell.angle_alpha   90.00
_cell.angle_beta   90.00
_cell.angle_gamma   90.00
#
_symmetry.space_group_name_H-M   'P 1'
#
loop_
_entity.id
_entity.type
_entity.pdbx_description
1 polymer ?
#
loop_
_entity_poly.entity_id
_entity_poly.type
_entity_poly.pdbx_seq_one_letter_code
_entity_poly.pdbx_strand_id
1 'polypeptide(L)'
;MSQSFARLVFFVTALFFAVFFIWPIIQILKGGFIDADGHLTFAYVTALLRDPIYLGGIGNSFLLACTTTSLAFLIALPLAFISDRFLFPAKGILSSVVLIPMILPPFVGAIGIKQIFGQYGAFNALLIHLNLRPEGWTYDWFAVCPFLGIAMVNALSLYPIVYLNTVAALANVDPAMEEAAQNLGCTGFRRFFKITLPLIKPGLFAGGTIVFIWAFTDLGVALVYDYARVTSVQI
;
A
#
# COMPACT_ATOMS: atom_id res chain seq x y z
N MET A 1 -35.97 -6.95 -18.30
CA MET A 1 -35.55 -5.60 -18.75
C MET A 1 -35.69 -5.52 -20.26
N SER A 2 -36.34 -4.46 -20.81
CA SER A 2 -36.43 -4.30 -22.24
C SER A 2 -35.05 -3.98 -22.84
N GLN A 3 -34.77 -4.46 -24.05
CA GLN A 3 -33.51 -4.20 -24.75
C GLN A 3 -33.25 -2.69 -24.94
N SER A 4 -34.30 -1.90 -25.10
CA SER A 4 -34.21 -0.44 -25.20
C SER A 4 -33.73 0.21 -23.90
N PHE A 5 -34.19 -0.25 -22.76
CA PHE A 5 -33.73 0.23 -21.45
C PHE A 5 -32.25 -0.12 -21.23
N ALA A 6 -31.82 -1.33 -21.55
CA ALA A 6 -30.43 -1.75 -21.44
C ALA A 6 -29.50 -0.89 -22.33
N ARG A 7 -29.93 -0.58 -23.56
CA ARG A 7 -29.18 0.32 -24.46
C ARG A 7 -29.10 1.74 -23.92
N LEU A 8 -30.19 2.28 -23.38
CA LEU A 8 -30.18 3.61 -22.74
C LEU A 8 -29.19 3.69 -21.61
N VAL A 9 -29.23 2.70 -20.68
CA VAL A 9 -28.30 2.63 -19.55
C VAL A 9 -26.86 2.56 -20.05
N PHE A 10 -26.58 1.72 -21.04
CA PHE A 10 -25.24 1.60 -21.64
C PHE A 10 -24.73 2.94 -22.20
N PHE A 11 -25.55 3.63 -23.01
CA PHE A 11 -25.15 4.92 -23.61
C PHE A 11 -24.94 6.01 -22.56
N VAL A 12 -25.80 6.10 -21.54
CA VAL A 12 -25.65 7.07 -20.44
C VAL A 12 -24.38 6.80 -19.66
N THR A 13 -24.13 5.54 -19.33
CA THR A 13 -22.90 5.13 -18.62
C THR A 13 -21.65 5.39 -19.46
N ALA A 14 -21.67 5.02 -20.75
CA ALA A 14 -20.56 5.27 -21.67
C ALA A 14 -20.26 6.76 -21.82
N LEU A 15 -21.30 7.60 -21.97
CA LEU A 15 -21.16 9.06 -22.04
C LEU A 15 -20.57 9.62 -20.74
N PHE A 16 -21.05 9.15 -19.59
CA PHE A 16 -20.50 9.55 -18.28
C PHE A 16 -18.99 9.24 -18.20
N PHE A 17 -18.58 8.02 -18.53
CA PHE A 17 -17.17 7.65 -18.54
C PHE A 17 -16.36 8.44 -19.59
N ALA A 18 -16.91 8.71 -20.77
CA ALA A 18 -16.25 9.51 -21.79
C ALA A 18 -15.96 10.94 -21.30
N VAL A 19 -16.94 11.59 -20.66
CA VAL A 19 -16.82 12.98 -20.22
C VAL A 19 -15.99 13.10 -18.95
N PHE A 20 -16.21 12.22 -17.97
CA PHE A 20 -15.60 12.38 -16.64
C PHE A 20 -14.28 11.62 -16.43
N PHE A 21 -13.98 10.63 -17.29
CA PHE A 21 -12.73 9.87 -17.22
C PHE A 21 -11.85 10.06 -18.45
N ILE A 22 -12.38 9.78 -19.65
CA ILE A 22 -11.56 9.78 -20.86
C ILE A 22 -11.14 11.21 -21.22
N TRP A 23 -12.05 12.17 -21.14
CA TRP A 23 -11.75 13.57 -21.49
C TRP A 23 -10.64 14.20 -20.63
N PRO A 24 -10.68 14.12 -19.27
CA PRO A 24 -9.58 14.60 -18.43
C PRO A 24 -8.25 13.91 -18.71
N ILE A 25 -8.26 12.59 -18.94
CA ILE A 25 -7.05 11.85 -19.30
C ILE A 25 -6.45 12.37 -20.62
N ILE A 26 -7.28 12.60 -21.63
CA ILE A 26 -6.84 13.18 -22.91
C ILE A 26 -6.23 14.58 -22.69
N GLN A 27 -6.78 15.41 -21.81
CA GLN A 27 -6.24 16.74 -21.52
C GLN A 27 -4.89 16.67 -20.81
N ILE A 28 -4.73 15.75 -19.85
CA ILE A 28 -3.44 15.52 -19.17
C ILE A 28 -2.38 15.05 -20.17
N LEU A 29 -2.74 14.08 -21.04
CA LEU A 29 -1.83 13.58 -22.08
C LEU A 29 -1.46 14.69 -23.09
N LYS A 30 -2.42 15.53 -23.49
CA LYS A 30 -2.11 16.68 -24.33
C LYS A 30 -1.07 17.61 -23.71
N GLY A 31 -1.20 17.92 -22.41
CA GLY A 31 -0.25 18.76 -21.69
C GLY A 31 1.18 18.18 -21.65
N GLY A 32 1.31 16.83 -21.67
CA GLY A 32 2.62 16.16 -21.69
C GLY A 32 3.24 15.95 -23.06
N PHE A 33 2.41 15.92 -24.13
CA PHE A 33 2.86 15.54 -25.47
C PHE A 33 2.59 16.59 -26.55
N ILE A 34 1.94 17.69 -26.23
CA ILE A 34 1.67 18.78 -27.18
C ILE A 34 2.35 20.06 -26.68
N ASP A 35 3.13 20.68 -27.55
CA ASP A 35 3.80 21.95 -27.33
C ASP A 35 2.80 23.13 -27.37
N ALA A 36 3.25 24.31 -26.92
CA ALA A 36 2.47 25.55 -26.97
C ALA A 36 2.00 25.91 -28.39
N ASP A 37 2.75 25.50 -29.40
CA ASP A 37 2.44 25.69 -30.84
C ASP A 37 1.50 24.60 -31.41
N GLY A 38 1.06 23.63 -30.58
CA GLY A 38 0.15 22.56 -30.99
C GLY A 38 0.82 21.38 -31.68
N HIS A 39 2.15 21.30 -31.71
CA HIS A 39 2.90 20.18 -32.30
C HIS A 39 3.13 19.08 -31.30
N LEU A 40 3.14 17.83 -31.78
CA LEU A 40 3.53 16.67 -30.96
C LEU A 40 5.02 16.77 -30.60
N THR A 41 5.34 16.74 -29.30
CA THR A 41 6.68 16.79 -28.78
C THR A 41 6.92 15.77 -27.68
N PHE A 42 8.12 15.22 -27.63
CA PHE A 42 8.61 14.39 -26.52
C PHE A 42 9.59 15.16 -25.63
N ALA A 43 9.77 16.48 -25.87
CA ALA A 43 10.75 17.29 -25.17
C ALA A 43 10.52 17.29 -23.66
N TYR A 44 9.27 17.39 -23.20
CA TYR A 44 8.93 17.37 -21.78
C TYR A 44 9.29 16.05 -21.11
N VAL A 45 8.94 14.92 -21.76
CA VAL A 45 9.27 13.58 -21.24
C VAL A 45 10.77 13.36 -21.21
N THR A 46 11.49 13.77 -22.27
CA THR A 46 12.96 13.63 -22.32
C THR A 46 13.66 14.55 -21.32
N ALA A 47 13.14 15.76 -21.07
CA ALA A 47 13.67 16.66 -20.05
C ALA A 47 13.52 16.02 -18.64
N LEU A 48 12.35 15.48 -18.34
CA LEU A 48 12.06 14.77 -17.08
C LEU A 48 13.01 13.57 -16.87
N LEU A 49 13.23 12.78 -17.92
CA LEU A 49 14.12 11.61 -17.88
C LEU A 49 15.62 11.97 -17.90
N ARG A 50 15.99 13.22 -18.11
CA ARG A 50 17.38 13.71 -18.04
C ARG A 50 17.69 14.44 -16.74
N ASP A 51 16.68 14.88 -16.01
CA ASP A 51 16.88 15.58 -14.76
C ASP A 51 17.17 14.56 -13.62
N PRO A 52 18.35 14.66 -12.98
CA PRO A 52 18.74 13.75 -11.88
C PRO A 52 17.76 13.79 -10.69
N ILE A 53 17.08 14.91 -10.46
CA ILE A 53 16.13 15.07 -9.35
C ILE A 53 14.93 14.15 -9.59
N TYR A 54 14.31 14.23 -10.76
CA TYR A 54 13.15 13.39 -11.08
C TYR A 54 13.50 11.90 -11.20
N LEU A 55 14.66 11.57 -11.79
CA LEU A 55 15.13 10.18 -11.83
C LEU A 55 15.39 9.62 -10.42
N GLY A 56 15.99 10.44 -9.56
CA GLY A 56 16.19 10.10 -8.15
C GLY A 56 14.86 9.92 -7.42
N GLY A 57 13.87 10.78 -7.70
CA GLY A 57 12.52 10.68 -7.15
C GLY A 57 11.81 9.40 -7.55
N ILE A 58 11.87 9.02 -8.85
CA ILE A 58 11.29 7.77 -9.35
C ILE A 58 11.95 6.55 -8.67
N GLY A 59 13.28 6.54 -8.57
CA GLY A 59 14.03 5.48 -7.91
C GLY A 59 13.66 5.34 -6.43
N ASN A 60 13.57 6.47 -5.70
CA ASN A 60 13.18 6.49 -4.29
C ASN A 60 11.72 6.04 -4.11
N SER A 61 10.79 6.52 -4.94
CA SER A 61 9.39 6.08 -4.90
C SER A 61 9.26 4.59 -5.16
N PHE A 62 10.01 4.05 -6.12
CA PHE A 62 10.02 2.61 -6.42
C PHE A 62 10.55 1.79 -5.23
N LEU A 63 11.68 2.19 -4.66
CA LEU A 63 12.24 1.54 -3.47
C LEU A 63 11.30 1.63 -2.28
N LEU A 64 10.66 2.79 -2.07
CA LEU A 64 9.68 2.99 -1.01
C LEU A 64 8.49 2.05 -1.19
N ALA A 65 7.94 1.96 -2.40
CA ALA A 65 6.83 1.07 -2.71
C ALA A 65 7.20 -0.41 -2.52
N CYS A 66 8.39 -0.83 -2.96
CA CYS A 66 8.90 -2.19 -2.73
C CYS A 66 9.04 -2.50 -1.24
N THR A 67 9.64 -1.58 -0.47
CA THR A 67 9.85 -1.76 0.98
C THR A 67 8.52 -1.81 1.72
N THR A 68 7.62 -0.87 1.44
CA THR A 68 6.26 -0.83 2.01
C THR A 68 5.50 -2.11 1.72
N THR A 69 5.49 -2.56 0.47
CA THR A 69 4.80 -3.78 0.05
C THR A 69 5.38 -5.01 0.75
N SER A 70 6.70 -5.10 0.86
CA SER A 70 7.38 -6.19 1.56
C SER A 70 7.02 -6.22 3.04
N LEU A 71 7.01 -5.06 3.71
CA LEU A 71 6.58 -4.93 5.11
C LEU A 71 5.09 -5.27 5.28
N ALA A 72 4.24 -4.84 4.36
CA ALA A 72 2.82 -5.18 4.38
C ALA A 72 2.60 -6.70 4.25
N PHE A 73 3.35 -7.39 3.38
CA PHE A 73 3.33 -8.85 3.30
C PHE A 73 3.82 -9.51 4.60
N LEU A 74 4.89 -9.00 5.19
CA LEU A 74 5.46 -9.54 6.43
C LEU A 74 4.42 -9.50 7.58
N ILE A 75 3.57 -8.47 7.62
CA ILE A 75 2.50 -8.33 8.62
C ILE A 75 1.27 -9.16 8.21
N ALA A 76 0.83 -9.04 6.97
CA ALA A 76 -0.44 -9.58 6.51
C ALA A 76 -0.45 -11.11 6.38
N LEU A 77 0.66 -11.72 5.89
CA LEU A 77 0.70 -13.17 5.65
C LEU A 77 0.54 -13.99 6.93
N PRO A 78 1.29 -13.72 8.03
CA PRO A 78 1.07 -14.44 9.28
C PRO A 78 -0.34 -14.25 9.84
N LEU A 79 -0.86 -13.01 9.80
CA LEU A 79 -2.20 -12.72 10.28
C LEU A 79 -3.29 -13.43 9.47
N ALA A 80 -3.18 -13.44 8.15
CA ALA A 80 -4.11 -14.12 7.26
C ALA A 80 -4.08 -15.65 7.50
N PHE A 81 -2.88 -16.21 7.62
CA PHE A 81 -2.70 -17.64 7.88
C PHE A 81 -3.27 -18.05 9.24
N ILE A 82 -3.02 -17.28 10.29
CA ILE A 82 -3.57 -17.52 11.63
C ILE A 82 -5.11 -17.40 11.58
N SER A 83 -5.60 -16.35 10.93
CA SER A 83 -7.04 -16.12 10.81
C SER A 83 -7.77 -17.21 10.01
N ASP A 84 -7.12 -17.81 8.99
CA ASP A 84 -7.73 -18.88 8.19
C ASP A 84 -7.67 -20.23 8.87
N ARG A 85 -6.49 -20.62 9.40
CA ARG A 85 -6.20 -21.99 9.84
C ARG A 85 -6.56 -22.31 11.28
N PHE A 86 -6.69 -21.30 12.14
CA PHE A 86 -6.92 -21.54 13.55
C PHE A 86 -8.32 -21.09 13.98
N LEU A 87 -8.95 -21.91 14.80
CA LEU A 87 -10.16 -21.57 15.52
C LEU A 87 -9.78 -21.19 16.95
N PHE A 88 -10.01 -19.93 17.32
CA PHE A 88 -9.73 -19.44 18.66
C PHE A 88 -10.85 -18.49 19.10
N PRO A 89 -11.06 -18.33 20.44
CA PRO A 89 -11.99 -17.37 20.95
C PRO A 89 -11.60 -15.96 20.50
N ALA A 90 -12.59 -15.10 20.19
CA ALA A 90 -12.39 -13.74 19.70
C ALA A 90 -11.79 -13.61 18.27
N LYS A 91 -11.79 -14.68 17.44
CA LYS A 91 -11.35 -14.61 16.03
C LYS A 91 -12.04 -13.48 15.25
N GLY A 92 -13.35 -13.29 15.46
CA GLY A 92 -14.10 -12.20 14.82
C GLY A 92 -13.60 -10.81 15.23
N ILE A 93 -13.26 -10.63 16.51
CA ILE A 93 -12.70 -9.37 17.02
C ILE A 93 -11.33 -9.13 16.39
N LEU A 94 -10.44 -10.12 16.35
CA LEU A 94 -9.14 -9.99 15.71
C LEU A 94 -9.27 -9.59 14.23
N SER A 95 -10.15 -10.26 13.49
CA SER A 95 -10.38 -9.95 12.07
C SER A 95 -10.88 -8.51 11.89
N SER A 96 -11.72 -8.00 12.80
CA SER A 96 -12.19 -6.61 12.76
C SER A 96 -11.08 -5.62 13.11
N VAL A 97 -10.28 -5.90 14.14
CA VAL A 97 -9.16 -5.05 14.57
C VAL A 97 -8.09 -4.92 13.49
N VAL A 98 -7.79 -6.02 12.79
CA VAL A 98 -6.85 -6.04 11.67
C VAL A 98 -7.26 -5.09 10.55
N LEU A 99 -8.55 -4.79 10.39
CA LEU A 99 -9.07 -3.90 9.35
C LEU A 99 -9.16 -2.42 9.79
N ILE A 100 -8.99 -2.12 11.08
CA ILE A 100 -9.10 -0.74 11.60
C ILE A 100 -8.18 0.24 10.85
N PRO A 101 -6.91 -0.07 10.56
CA PRO A 101 -6.02 0.89 9.88
C PRO A 101 -6.51 1.32 8.50
N MET A 102 -7.30 0.50 7.83
CA MET A 102 -7.86 0.80 6.51
C MET A 102 -8.94 1.90 6.55
N ILE A 103 -9.54 2.14 7.73
CA ILE A 103 -10.58 3.16 7.91
C ILE A 103 -9.98 4.57 7.87
N LEU A 104 -8.75 4.72 8.35
CA LEU A 104 -8.06 6.00 8.42
C LEU A 104 -7.18 6.22 7.18
N PRO A 105 -7.24 7.40 6.55
CA PRO A 105 -6.29 7.75 5.51
C PRO A 105 -4.84 7.65 6.02
N PRO A 106 -3.88 7.12 5.22
CA PRO A 106 -2.50 6.90 5.67
C PRO A 106 -1.84 8.14 6.27
N PHE A 107 -2.09 9.34 5.73
CA PHE A 107 -1.52 10.60 6.25
C PHE A 107 -2.02 10.95 7.66
N VAL A 108 -3.24 10.58 8.02
CA VAL A 108 -3.77 10.79 9.39
C VAL A 108 -3.05 9.88 10.37
N GLY A 109 -2.83 8.61 9.96
CA GLY A 109 -1.98 7.68 10.71
C GLY A 109 -0.56 8.21 10.89
N ALA A 110 0.02 8.80 9.84
CA ALA A 110 1.35 9.43 9.87
C ALA A 110 1.43 10.56 10.90
N ILE A 111 0.44 11.46 10.93
CA ILE A 111 0.35 12.53 11.93
C ILE A 111 0.28 11.95 13.34
N GLY A 112 -0.59 10.95 13.56
CA GLY A 112 -0.72 10.30 14.86
C GLY A 112 0.59 9.64 15.33
N ILE A 113 1.27 8.93 14.46
CA ILE A 113 2.57 8.31 14.76
C ILE A 113 3.66 9.37 15.03
N LYS A 114 3.68 10.47 14.25
CA LYS A 114 4.60 11.60 14.48
C LYS A 114 4.33 12.27 15.83
N GLN A 115 3.08 12.37 16.29
CA GLN A 115 2.73 12.87 17.62
C GLN A 115 3.15 11.94 18.75
N ILE A 116 3.27 10.65 18.51
CA ILE A 116 3.73 9.67 19.51
C ILE A 116 5.26 9.60 19.53
N PHE A 117 5.89 9.44 18.37
CA PHE A 117 7.32 9.13 18.23
C PHE A 117 8.18 10.29 17.68
N GLY A 118 7.60 11.45 17.39
CA GLY A 118 8.35 12.64 16.98
C GLY A 118 9.12 13.27 18.12
N GLN A 119 9.88 14.33 17.80
CA GLN A 119 10.79 15.01 18.72
C GLN A 119 10.14 15.41 20.06
N TYR A 120 8.91 15.90 20.04
CA TYR A 120 8.13 16.30 21.21
C TYR A 120 6.97 15.32 21.48
N GLY A 121 7.14 14.07 21.04
CA GLY A 121 6.09 13.08 21.09
C GLY A 121 5.84 12.49 22.47
N ALA A 122 4.66 11.89 22.64
CA ALA A 122 4.22 11.29 23.90
C ALA A 122 5.18 10.21 24.41
N PHE A 123 5.88 9.49 23.52
CA PHE A 123 6.84 8.47 23.89
C PHE A 123 8.07 9.07 24.60
N ASN A 124 8.59 10.22 24.13
CA ASN A 124 9.67 10.93 24.78
C ASN A 124 9.24 11.46 26.15
N ALA A 125 8.03 12.01 26.25
CA ALA A 125 7.46 12.46 27.53
C ALA A 125 7.33 11.30 28.54
N LEU A 126 6.92 10.12 28.07
CA LEU A 126 6.87 8.92 28.92
C LEU A 126 8.25 8.49 29.43
N LEU A 127 9.28 8.51 28.55
CA LEU A 127 10.64 8.15 28.95
C LEU A 127 11.22 9.12 30.01
N ILE A 128 10.91 10.42 29.90
CA ILE A 128 11.27 11.44 30.89
C ILE A 128 10.51 11.20 32.19
N HIS A 129 9.20 10.97 32.13
CA HIS A 129 8.37 10.72 33.31
C HIS A 129 8.80 9.46 34.08
N LEU A 130 9.30 8.44 33.39
CA LEU A 130 9.84 7.23 33.99
C LEU A 130 11.30 7.38 34.48
N ASN A 131 11.85 8.59 34.44
CA ASN A 131 13.27 8.88 34.77
C ASN A 131 14.31 8.07 33.98
N LEU A 132 13.91 7.57 32.79
CA LEU A 132 14.81 6.86 31.87
C LEU A 132 15.62 7.84 31.01
N ARG A 133 15.19 9.11 30.91
CA ARG A 133 15.86 10.19 30.21
C ARG A 133 15.78 11.49 31.04
N PRO A 134 16.78 12.40 30.90
CA PRO A 134 16.78 13.66 31.62
C PRO A 134 15.66 14.58 31.12
N GLU A 135 15.26 15.55 31.95
CA GLU A 135 14.33 16.59 31.58
C GLU A 135 14.84 17.39 30.35
N GLY A 136 13.94 17.68 29.41
CA GLY A 136 14.28 18.39 28.19
C GLY A 136 14.93 17.52 27.09
N TRP A 137 15.10 16.20 27.32
CA TRP A 137 15.59 15.32 26.26
C TRP A 137 14.54 15.19 25.15
N THR A 138 15.00 15.39 23.89
CA THR A 138 14.16 15.28 22.70
C THR A 138 14.85 14.39 21.68
N TYR A 139 14.10 13.49 21.08
CA TYR A 139 14.59 12.60 20.03
C TYR A 139 13.49 12.31 19.00
N ASP A 140 13.79 12.52 17.74
CA ASP A 140 12.88 12.16 16.67
C ASP A 140 13.25 10.76 16.15
N TRP A 141 12.40 9.79 16.48
CA TRP A 141 12.63 8.37 16.17
C TRP A 141 12.58 8.08 14.67
N PHE A 142 11.91 8.93 13.89
CA PHE A 142 11.77 8.78 12.44
C PHE A 142 12.71 9.70 11.66
N ALA A 143 13.23 10.79 12.23
CA ALA A 143 14.17 11.67 11.57
C ALA A 143 15.52 10.99 11.25
N VAL A 144 15.89 9.94 11.99
CA VAL A 144 17.12 9.16 11.75
C VAL A 144 17.05 8.44 10.40
N CYS A 145 15.85 7.93 10.01
CA CYS A 145 15.64 7.30 8.72
C CYS A 145 14.21 7.54 8.23
N PRO A 146 13.92 8.75 7.68
CA PRO A 146 12.56 9.11 7.25
C PRO A 146 11.99 8.12 6.25
N PHE A 147 12.81 7.59 5.35
CA PHE A 147 12.43 6.57 4.38
C PHE A 147 11.80 5.32 5.03
N LEU A 148 12.45 4.77 6.06
CA LEU A 148 11.90 3.61 6.78
C LEU A 148 10.66 3.99 7.59
N GLY A 149 10.64 5.18 8.18
CA GLY A 149 9.46 5.70 8.88
C GLY A 149 8.23 5.74 7.98
N ILE A 150 8.38 6.33 6.79
CA ILE A 150 7.30 6.40 5.78
C ILE A 150 6.89 4.99 5.34
N ALA A 151 7.86 4.11 5.04
CA ALA A 151 7.57 2.74 4.63
C ALA A 151 6.79 1.96 5.70
N MET A 152 7.15 2.12 7.00
CA MET A 152 6.45 1.48 8.11
C MET A 152 5.03 2.01 8.29
N VAL A 153 4.84 3.33 8.24
CA VAL A 153 3.51 3.96 8.36
C VAL A 153 2.61 3.51 7.22
N ASN A 154 3.10 3.55 5.99
CA ASN A 154 2.36 3.07 4.84
C ASN A 154 2.05 1.58 4.94
N ALA A 155 3.01 0.75 5.35
CA ALA A 155 2.78 -0.67 5.55
C ALA A 155 1.71 -0.95 6.62
N LEU A 156 1.75 -0.24 7.76
CA LEU A 156 0.75 -0.34 8.83
C LEU A 156 -0.64 0.11 8.40
N SER A 157 -0.75 1.04 7.45
CA SER A 157 -2.04 1.49 6.91
C SER A 157 -2.57 0.57 5.81
N LEU A 158 -1.68 -0.03 5.01
CA LEU A 158 -2.04 -0.74 3.78
C LEU A 158 -2.02 -2.28 3.92
N TYR A 159 -1.40 -2.87 4.98
CA TYR A 159 -1.38 -4.32 5.14
C TYR A 159 -2.78 -4.98 5.13
N PRO A 160 -3.89 -4.32 5.57
CA PRO A 160 -5.20 -4.95 5.52
C PRO A 160 -5.64 -5.31 4.09
N ILE A 161 -5.16 -4.58 3.08
CA ILE A 161 -5.45 -4.89 1.67
C ILE A 161 -4.83 -6.24 1.29
N VAL A 162 -3.55 -6.46 1.64
CA VAL A 162 -2.88 -7.75 1.44
C VAL A 162 -3.56 -8.83 2.25
N TYR A 163 -3.91 -8.55 3.51
CA TYR A 163 -4.60 -9.48 4.40
C TYR A 163 -5.91 -9.98 3.79
N LEU A 164 -6.79 -9.08 3.34
CA LEU A 164 -8.07 -9.46 2.75
C LEU A 164 -7.91 -10.30 1.48
N ASN A 165 -6.99 -9.91 0.58
CA ASN A 165 -6.71 -10.67 -0.63
C ASN A 165 -6.12 -12.04 -0.32
N THR A 166 -5.28 -12.14 0.72
CA THR A 166 -4.68 -13.41 1.15
C THR A 166 -5.73 -14.33 1.77
N VAL A 167 -6.59 -13.82 2.66
CA VAL A 167 -7.67 -14.61 3.27
C VAL A 167 -8.63 -15.11 2.18
N ALA A 168 -9.02 -14.24 1.25
CA ALA A 168 -9.87 -14.63 0.13
C ALA A 168 -9.22 -15.70 -0.76
N ALA A 169 -7.93 -15.60 -1.00
CA ALA A 169 -7.19 -16.61 -1.76
C ALA A 169 -7.08 -17.93 -1.01
N LEU A 170 -6.82 -17.92 0.32
CA LEU A 170 -6.77 -19.12 1.16
C LEU A 170 -8.12 -19.83 1.19
N ALA A 171 -9.22 -19.09 1.30
CA ALA A 171 -10.57 -19.65 1.30
C ALA A 171 -10.95 -20.35 -0.01
N ASN A 172 -10.27 -20.04 -1.11
CA ASN A 172 -10.47 -20.70 -2.42
C ASN A 172 -9.54 -21.88 -2.67
N VAL A 173 -8.64 -22.21 -1.75
CA VAL A 173 -7.77 -23.40 -1.87
C VAL A 173 -8.60 -24.66 -1.56
N ASP A 174 -8.61 -25.60 -2.51
CA ASP A 174 -9.29 -26.88 -2.30
C ASP A 174 -8.59 -27.67 -1.18
N PRO A 175 -9.29 -28.01 -0.09
CA PRO A 175 -8.73 -28.81 1.00
C PRO A 175 -8.16 -30.16 0.53
N ALA A 176 -8.75 -30.77 -0.50
CA ALA A 176 -8.30 -32.05 -1.03
C ALA A 176 -6.85 -32.02 -1.54
N MET A 177 -6.39 -30.88 -2.07
CA MET A 177 -4.99 -30.70 -2.49
C MET A 177 -4.02 -30.74 -1.30
N GLU A 178 -4.42 -30.13 -0.19
CA GLU A 178 -3.59 -30.13 1.03
C GLU A 178 -3.60 -31.49 1.72
N GLU A 179 -4.74 -32.19 1.73
CA GLU A 179 -4.87 -33.56 2.25
C GLU A 179 -4.04 -34.56 1.43
N ALA A 180 -4.10 -34.46 0.12
CA ALA A 180 -3.27 -35.27 -0.77
C ALA A 180 -1.76 -35.06 -0.50
N ALA A 181 -1.35 -33.80 -0.32
CA ALA A 181 0.03 -33.46 0.03
C ALA A 181 0.44 -34.05 1.39
N GLN A 182 -0.45 -34.03 2.38
CA GLN A 182 -0.21 -34.66 3.69
C GLN A 182 -0.03 -36.15 3.58
N ASN A 183 -0.88 -36.84 2.81
CA ASN A 183 -0.78 -38.29 2.56
C ASN A 183 0.54 -38.69 1.90
N LEU A 184 1.15 -37.76 1.13
CA LEU A 184 2.47 -37.92 0.53
C LEU A 184 3.63 -37.48 1.46
N GLY A 185 3.35 -37.25 2.75
CA GLY A 185 4.35 -36.83 3.75
C GLY A 185 4.78 -35.36 3.69
N CYS A 186 4.08 -34.53 2.91
CA CYS A 186 4.37 -33.09 2.85
C CYS A 186 3.58 -32.33 3.93
N THR A 187 4.20 -32.09 5.09
CA THR A 187 3.56 -31.45 6.26
C THR A 187 4.18 -30.10 6.65
N GLY A 188 3.52 -29.35 7.50
CA GLY A 188 4.04 -28.13 8.12
C GLY A 188 4.49 -27.05 7.12
N PHE A 189 5.65 -26.44 7.36
CA PHE A 189 6.23 -25.39 6.51
C PHE A 189 6.47 -25.85 5.07
N ARG A 190 6.84 -27.13 4.87
CA ARG A 190 7.06 -27.68 3.53
C ARG A 190 5.78 -27.66 2.71
N ARG A 191 4.62 -28.02 3.30
CA ARG A 191 3.31 -27.94 2.65
C ARG A 191 2.96 -26.49 2.32
N PHE A 192 3.16 -25.57 3.29
CA PHE A 192 2.89 -24.14 3.06
C PHE A 192 3.66 -23.62 1.84
N PHE A 193 4.98 -23.77 1.79
CA PHE A 193 5.78 -23.20 0.69
C PHE A 193 5.61 -23.93 -0.64
N LYS A 194 5.35 -25.27 -0.63
CA LYS A 194 5.26 -26.04 -1.87
C LYS A 194 3.85 -26.14 -2.45
N ILE A 195 2.82 -26.02 -1.64
CA ILE A 195 1.43 -26.21 -2.04
C ILE A 195 0.62 -24.94 -1.80
N THR A 196 0.44 -24.52 -0.55
CA THR A 196 -0.47 -23.42 -0.21
C THR A 196 -0.01 -22.10 -0.83
N LEU A 197 1.25 -21.70 -0.64
CA LEU A 197 1.79 -20.44 -1.14
C LEU A 197 1.70 -20.32 -2.68
N PRO A 198 2.07 -21.33 -3.49
CA PRO A 198 1.86 -21.27 -4.93
C PRO A 198 0.40 -21.12 -5.36
N LEU A 199 -0.53 -21.76 -4.67
CA LEU A 199 -1.97 -21.69 -4.98
C LEU A 199 -2.55 -20.30 -4.69
N ILE A 200 -2.09 -19.63 -3.64
CA ILE A 200 -2.56 -18.28 -3.29
C ILE A 200 -1.81 -17.14 -3.99
N LYS A 201 -0.77 -17.43 -4.78
CA LYS A 201 0.01 -16.42 -5.51
C LYS A 201 -0.83 -15.38 -6.27
N PRO A 202 -1.91 -15.75 -6.99
CA PRO A 202 -2.73 -14.75 -7.69
C PRO A 202 -3.33 -13.71 -6.73
N GLY A 203 -3.82 -14.14 -5.56
CA GLY A 203 -4.35 -13.23 -4.54
C GLY A 203 -3.26 -12.36 -3.90
N LEU A 204 -2.08 -12.94 -3.65
CA LEU A 204 -0.93 -12.17 -3.17
C LEU A 204 -0.50 -11.11 -4.18
N PHE A 205 -0.44 -11.48 -5.46
CA PHE A 205 -0.10 -10.55 -6.52
C PHE A 205 -1.11 -9.40 -6.61
N ALA A 206 -2.41 -9.71 -6.54
CA ALA A 206 -3.46 -8.69 -6.58
C ALA A 206 -3.34 -7.72 -5.39
N GLY A 207 -3.27 -8.21 -4.16
CA GLY A 207 -3.11 -7.38 -2.96
C GLY A 207 -1.80 -6.59 -2.96
N GLY A 208 -0.69 -7.23 -3.34
CA GLY A 208 0.62 -6.61 -3.42
C GLY A 208 0.70 -5.50 -4.47
N THR A 209 0.09 -5.69 -5.64
CA THR A 209 0.05 -4.68 -6.71
C THR A 209 -0.71 -3.43 -6.24
N ILE A 210 -1.85 -3.60 -5.57
CA ILE A 210 -2.61 -2.46 -5.03
C ILE A 210 -1.77 -1.69 -4.02
N VAL A 211 -1.16 -2.37 -3.05
CA VAL A 211 -0.31 -1.73 -2.04
C VAL A 211 0.90 -1.04 -2.67
N PHE A 212 1.52 -1.68 -3.65
CA PHE A 212 2.65 -1.10 -4.38
C PHE A 212 2.27 0.22 -5.08
N ILE A 213 1.14 0.23 -5.82
CA ILE A 213 0.68 1.42 -6.53
C ILE A 213 0.36 2.53 -5.53
N TRP A 214 -0.33 2.23 -4.44
CA TRP A 214 -0.67 3.21 -3.41
C TRP A 214 0.57 3.80 -2.73
N ALA A 215 1.55 2.96 -2.38
CA ALA A 215 2.80 3.41 -1.77
C ALA A 215 3.69 4.19 -2.75
N PHE A 216 3.67 3.84 -4.04
CA PHE A 216 4.42 4.53 -5.09
C PHE A 216 3.90 5.95 -5.33
N THR A 217 2.58 6.14 -5.25
CA THR A 217 1.89 7.41 -5.50
C THR A 217 1.57 8.20 -4.23
N ASP A 218 2.01 7.71 -3.06
CA ASP A 218 1.73 8.38 -1.79
C ASP A 218 2.40 9.73 -1.70
N LEU A 219 1.59 10.75 -1.53
CA LEU A 219 1.99 12.15 -1.29
C LEU A 219 1.87 12.49 0.20
N GLY A 220 0.80 12.02 0.84
CA GLY A 220 0.38 12.48 2.14
C GLY A 220 1.37 12.15 3.25
N VAL A 221 1.81 10.91 3.34
CA VAL A 221 2.78 10.48 4.36
C VAL A 221 4.15 11.12 4.12
N ALA A 222 4.58 11.21 2.84
CA ALA A 222 5.84 11.84 2.49
C ALA A 222 5.89 13.32 2.91
N LEU A 223 4.80 14.07 2.74
CA LEU A 223 4.70 15.47 3.19
C LEU A 223 4.72 15.59 4.72
N VAL A 224 4.04 14.71 5.45
CA VAL A 224 4.05 14.72 6.93
C VAL A 224 5.45 14.55 7.49
N TYR A 225 6.31 13.78 6.80
CA TYR A 225 7.70 13.53 7.20
C TYR A 225 8.72 14.45 6.51
N ASP A 226 8.26 15.51 5.81
CA ASP A 226 9.12 16.45 5.08
C ASP A 226 10.09 15.77 4.11
N TYR A 227 9.65 14.67 3.48
CA TYR A 227 10.49 13.85 2.60
C TYR A 227 10.25 14.17 1.13
N ALA A 228 10.96 15.17 0.61
CA ALA A 228 10.82 15.67 -0.76
C ALA A 228 11.52 14.80 -1.84
N ARG A 229 12.07 13.61 -1.49
CA ARG A 229 12.84 12.78 -2.42
C ARG A 229 12.01 11.75 -3.17
N VAL A 230 10.69 11.86 -3.17
CA VAL A 230 9.76 10.98 -3.90
C VAL A 230 9.09 11.75 -5.02
N THR A 231 8.75 11.06 -6.11
CA THR A 231 8.16 11.67 -7.31
C THR A 231 6.87 12.42 -7.01
N SER A 232 6.01 11.88 -6.15
CA SER A 232 4.73 12.48 -5.77
C SER A 232 4.84 13.87 -5.12
N VAL A 233 5.99 14.18 -4.50
CA VAL A 233 6.26 15.50 -3.88
C VAL A 233 7.02 16.42 -4.83
N GLN A 234 7.72 15.88 -5.84
CA GLN A 234 8.53 16.65 -6.80
C GLN A 234 7.73 17.18 -8.00
N ILE A 235 6.54 16.64 -8.23
CA ILE A 235 5.61 17.07 -9.28
C ILE A 235 4.63 18.10 -8.71
#